data_a596e70e716f9a642ca463011f7bba92
#
_entry.id   a596e70e716f9a642ca463011f7bba92
#
_cell.length_a   1.000
_cell.length_b   1.000
_cell.length_c   1.000
_cell.angle_alpha   90.00
_cell.angle_beta   90.00
_cell.angle_gamma   90.00
#
_symmetry.space_group_name_H-M   'P 1'
#
loop_
_entity.id
_entity.type
_entity.pdbx_description
1 polymer ?
#
loop_
_entity_poly.entity_id
_entity_poly.type
_entity_poly.pdbx_seq_one_letter_code
_entity_poly.pdbx_strand_id
1 'polypeptide(L)'
;MNINKLKEIVMKYVFLFTAIISIVAVVLICVFLFANGVPAMKEIGFANFLGGTKWKPGNGLYGIFPMILGSIYVTGGALIIGVPIGILMSIFMARFCPDRLHKVLKPIVDLLAGIPSIVYGFFGLVVMVPFVREHFKGNGQSILTAALLLGIMILPTIISVSESSIRAVEESYYEGALALGATHERSVFTVVVPAAKSGVFAAVVLGVGRALGETMAVMMVVGNQARVPDSIFKGVRTLTTNIVLEMGYATDLHREALITTGVVLFVFILIINISFSILKRRGKE
;
A
#
# COMPACT_ATOMS: atom_id res chain seq x y z
N MET A 1 -4.20 45.85 18.45
CA MET A 1 -4.10 44.71 17.52
C MET A 1 -5.18 43.71 17.94
N ASN A 2 -6.10 43.36 17.03
CA ASN A 2 -7.26 42.55 17.38
C ASN A 2 -6.78 41.13 17.75
N ILE A 3 -7.19 40.57 18.89
CA ILE A 3 -6.79 39.26 19.40
C ILE A 3 -6.92 38.18 18.33
N ASN A 4 -7.92 38.27 17.48
CA ASN A 4 -8.13 37.33 16.38
C ASN A 4 -7.04 37.42 15.30
N LYS A 5 -6.56 38.62 14.94
CA LYS A 5 -5.43 38.79 14.01
C LYS A 5 -4.13 38.27 14.59
N LEU A 6 -3.92 38.41 15.90
CA LEU A 6 -2.72 37.84 16.55
C LEU A 6 -2.77 36.29 16.50
N LYS A 7 -3.91 35.69 16.79
CA LYS A 7 -4.11 34.23 16.69
C LYS A 7 -3.86 33.71 15.27
N GLU A 8 -4.40 34.41 14.25
CA GLU A 8 -4.18 34.05 12.84
C GLU A 8 -2.67 34.07 12.46
N ILE A 9 -1.97 35.12 12.86
CA ILE A 9 -0.54 35.26 12.60
C ILE A 9 0.25 34.15 13.29
N VAL A 10 -0.02 33.88 14.56
CA VAL A 10 0.62 32.81 15.31
C VAL A 10 0.36 31.46 14.66
N MET A 11 -0.89 31.14 14.32
CA MET A 11 -1.25 29.87 13.65
C MET A 11 -0.59 29.72 12.29
N LYS A 12 -0.50 30.80 11.49
CA LYS A 12 0.22 30.81 10.22
C LYS A 12 1.68 30.39 10.38
N TYR A 13 2.39 30.96 11.36
CA TYR A 13 3.79 30.61 11.61
C TYR A 13 3.95 29.20 12.18
N VAL A 14 3.03 28.75 13.04
CA VAL A 14 3.02 27.36 13.53
C VAL A 14 2.86 26.38 12.36
N PHE A 15 1.88 26.60 11.47
CA PHE A 15 1.70 25.74 10.29
C PHE A 15 2.89 25.80 9.34
N LEU A 16 3.48 26.97 9.12
CA LEU A 16 4.66 27.11 8.29
C LEU A 16 5.84 26.31 8.89
N PHE A 17 6.06 26.44 10.20
CA PHE A 17 7.13 25.74 10.90
C PHE A 17 6.96 24.21 10.85
N THR A 18 5.75 23.71 11.12
CA THR A 18 5.46 22.27 11.02
C THR A 18 5.62 21.73 9.59
N ALA A 19 5.22 22.50 8.58
CA ALA A 19 5.41 22.15 7.17
C ALA A 19 6.91 22.06 6.81
N ILE A 20 7.72 23.04 7.24
CA ILE A 20 9.18 23.05 7.03
C ILE A 20 9.82 21.82 7.71
N ILE A 21 9.49 21.55 8.97
CA ILE A 21 10.02 20.36 9.69
C ILE A 21 9.69 19.08 8.93
N SER A 22 8.44 18.93 8.45
CA SER A 22 8.05 17.73 7.70
C SER A 22 8.86 17.55 6.41
N ILE A 23 9.07 18.63 5.66
CA ILE A 23 9.90 18.59 4.44
C ILE A 23 11.35 18.26 4.77
N VAL A 24 11.93 18.93 5.78
CA VAL A 24 13.31 18.68 6.22
C VAL A 24 13.49 17.23 6.66
N ALA A 25 12.55 16.67 7.43
CA ALA A 25 12.62 15.28 7.86
C ALA A 25 12.64 14.30 6.68
N VAL A 26 11.77 14.50 5.67
CA VAL A 26 11.77 13.67 4.46
C VAL A 26 13.08 13.80 3.68
N VAL A 27 13.60 15.02 3.51
CA VAL A 27 14.87 15.26 2.82
C VAL A 27 16.02 14.57 3.57
N LEU A 28 16.07 14.67 4.90
CA LEU A 28 17.10 14.01 5.71
C LEU A 28 17.05 12.49 5.57
N ILE A 29 15.86 11.88 5.58
CA ILE A 29 15.69 10.45 5.34
C ILE A 29 16.21 10.07 3.95
N CYS A 30 15.84 10.81 2.91
CA CYS A 30 16.34 10.57 1.57
C CYS A 30 17.86 10.68 1.49
N VAL A 31 18.44 11.76 2.01
CA VAL A 31 19.90 11.96 2.03
C VAL A 31 20.60 10.81 2.77
N PHE A 32 20.10 10.42 3.94
CA PHE A 32 20.65 9.30 4.70
C PHE A 32 20.62 7.99 3.92
N LEU A 33 19.47 7.66 3.32
CA LEU A 33 19.31 6.42 2.54
C LEU A 33 20.26 6.38 1.34
N PHE A 34 20.33 7.45 0.56
CA PHE A 34 21.18 7.49 -0.64
C PHE A 34 22.66 7.59 -0.31
N ALA A 35 23.04 8.36 0.71
CA ALA A 35 24.44 8.52 1.12
C ALA A 35 25.06 7.20 1.63
N ASN A 36 24.27 6.37 2.33
CA ASN A 36 24.75 5.08 2.85
C ASN A 36 24.48 3.91 1.90
N GLY A 37 23.36 3.92 1.16
CA GLY A 37 22.98 2.79 0.30
C GLY A 37 23.70 2.76 -1.04
N VAL A 38 23.95 3.90 -1.69
CA VAL A 38 24.59 3.93 -3.01
C VAL A 38 26.04 3.43 -3.00
N PRO A 39 26.90 3.79 -2.02
CA PRO A 39 28.24 3.24 -1.91
C PRO A 39 28.26 1.70 -1.81
N ALA A 40 27.45 1.13 -0.93
CA ALA A 40 27.35 -0.33 -0.77
C ALA A 40 26.85 -1.03 -2.06
N MET A 41 25.92 -0.41 -2.79
CA MET A 41 25.47 -0.95 -4.08
C MET A 41 26.61 -0.97 -5.12
N LYS A 42 27.53 0.00 -5.08
CA LYS A 42 28.71 0.02 -5.96
C LYS A 42 29.73 -1.07 -5.56
N GLU A 43 29.94 -1.27 -4.26
CA GLU A 43 30.85 -2.28 -3.73
C GLU A 43 30.37 -3.71 -4.06
N ILE A 44 29.07 -4.01 -3.85
CA ILE A 44 28.50 -5.32 -4.18
C ILE A 44 28.38 -5.51 -5.71
N GLY A 45 28.23 -4.42 -6.46
CA GLY A 45 27.95 -4.38 -7.89
C GLY A 45 26.46 -4.35 -8.19
N PHE A 46 26.03 -3.38 -9.00
CA PHE A 46 24.61 -3.13 -9.34
C PHE A 46 23.89 -4.38 -9.87
N ALA A 47 24.49 -5.08 -10.83
CA ALA A 47 23.90 -6.27 -11.44
C ALA A 47 23.77 -7.42 -10.44
N ASN A 48 24.78 -7.62 -9.61
CA ASN A 48 24.80 -8.68 -8.58
C ASN A 48 23.77 -8.39 -7.48
N PHE A 49 23.62 -7.14 -7.07
CA PHE A 49 22.67 -6.74 -6.05
C PHE A 49 21.22 -6.88 -6.53
N LEU A 50 20.88 -6.27 -7.66
CA LEU A 50 19.51 -6.26 -8.18
C LEU A 50 19.09 -7.60 -8.78
N GLY A 51 19.97 -8.24 -9.56
CA GLY A 51 19.69 -9.48 -10.31
C GLY A 51 20.09 -10.76 -9.60
N GLY A 52 20.87 -10.66 -8.51
CA GLY A 52 21.30 -11.82 -7.75
C GLY A 52 20.12 -12.56 -7.10
N THR A 53 20.12 -13.89 -7.22
CA THR A 53 19.04 -14.75 -6.71
C THR A 53 19.32 -15.33 -5.32
N LYS A 54 20.50 -15.07 -4.76
CA LYS A 54 20.91 -15.61 -3.46
C LYS A 54 21.19 -14.50 -2.47
N TRP A 55 20.52 -14.57 -1.33
CA TRP A 55 20.77 -13.72 -0.17
C TRP A 55 21.38 -14.56 0.94
N LYS A 56 22.70 -14.45 1.11
CA LYS A 56 23.49 -15.11 2.16
C LYS A 56 24.63 -14.19 2.60
N PRO A 57 24.34 -13.22 3.49
CA PRO A 57 25.34 -12.23 3.93
C PRO A 57 26.64 -12.82 4.47
N GLY A 58 26.56 -13.93 5.24
CA GLY A 58 27.74 -14.64 5.75
C GLY A 58 28.70 -15.18 4.68
N ASN A 59 28.24 -15.28 3.43
CA ASN A 59 29.03 -15.71 2.26
C ASN A 59 29.29 -14.55 1.28
N GLY A 60 28.98 -13.29 1.65
CA GLY A 60 29.14 -12.13 0.78
C GLY A 60 28.13 -12.05 -0.39
N LEU A 61 27.01 -12.78 -0.32
CA LEU A 61 26.00 -12.83 -1.37
C LEU A 61 24.78 -11.97 -0.97
N TYR A 62 24.56 -10.86 -1.69
CA TYR A 62 23.55 -9.84 -1.39
C TYR A 62 22.51 -9.64 -2.51
N GLY A 63 22.12 -10.71 -3.21
CA GLY A 63 21.13 -10.62 -4.28
C GLY A 63 19.71 -10.46 -3.76
N ILE A 64 19.02 -9.37 -4.15
CA ILE A 64 17.66 -9.04 -3.70
C ILE A 64 16.55 -9.36 -4.71
N PHE A 65 16.88 -9.93 -5.85
CA PHE A 65 15.87 -10.25 -6.88
C PHE A 65 14.68 -11.07 -6.36
N PRO A 66 14.86 -12.10 -5.50
CA PRO A 66 13.74 -12.82 -4.90
C PRO A 66 12.81 -11.94 -4.08
N MET A 67 13.37 -10.93 -3.36
CA MET A 67 12.59 -10.02 -2.54
C MET A 67 11.80 -9.02 -3.38
N ILE A 68 12.34 -8.58 -4.51
CA ILE A 68 11.63 -7.75 -5.49
C ILE A 68 10.43 -8.52 -6.02
N LEU A 69 10.62 -9.76 -6.48
CA LEU A 69 9.53 -10.61 -6.95
C LEU A 69 8.52 -10.92 -5.84
N GLY A 70 8.99 -11.22 -4.63
CA GLY A 70 8.13 -11.44 -3.46
C GLY A 70 7.23 -10.24 -3.18
N SER A 71 7.77 -9.03 -3.20
CA SER A 71 6.99 -7.80 -3.03
C SER A 71 5.95 -7.61 -4.15
N ILE A 72 6.33 -7.86 -5.41
CA ILE A 72 5.42 -7.75 -6.56
C ILE A 72 4.27 -8.76 -6.45
N TYR A 73 4.56 -10.03 -6.15
CA TYR A 73 3.53 -11.07 -6.10
C TYR A 73 2.57 -10.87 -4.93
N VAL A 74 3.08 -10.56 -3.74
CA VAL A 74 2.23 -10.32 -2.56
C VAL A 74 1.35 -9.09 -2.77
N THR A 75 1.94 -7.97 -3.22
CA THR A 75 1.18 -6.73 -3.49
C THR A 75 0.22 -6.91 -4.64
N GLY A 76 0.65 -7.50 -5.76
CA GLY A 76 -0.20 -7.77 -6.92
C GLY A 76 -1.40 -8.64 -6.55
N GLY A 77 -1.18 -9.72 -5.79
CA GLY A 77 -2.26 -10.57 -5.29
C GLY A 77 -3.23 -9.83 -4.38
N ALA A 78 -2.73 -8.99 -3.48
CA ALA A 78 -3.55 -8.17 -2.61
C ALA A 78 -4.43 -7.17 -3.41
N LEU A 79 -3.88 -6.56 -4.45
CA LEU A 79 -4.60 -5.62 -5.30
C LEU A 79 -5.68 -6.30 -6.15
N ILE A 80 -5.40 -7.48 -6.71
CA ILE A 80 -6.37 -8.25 -7.49
C ILE A 80 -7.62 -8.56 -6.66
N ILE A 81 -7.47 -8.76 -5.35
CA ILE A 81 -8.57 -9.07 -4.44
C ILE A 81 -9.17 -7.77 -3.86
N GLY A 82 -8.34 -6.93 -3.28
CA GLY A 82 -8.77 -5.78 -2.50
C GLY A 82 -9.35 -4.64 -3.34
N VAL A 83 -8.80 -4.38 -4.54
CA VAL A 83 -9.27 -3.25 -5.36
C VAL A 83 -10.69 -3.45 -5.87
N PRO A 84 -11.07 -4.60 -6.50
CA PRO A 84 -12.43 -4.81 -6.95
C PRO A 84 -13.45 -4.75 -5.81
N ILE A 85 -13.15 -5.44 -4.69
CA ILE A 85 -14.04 -5.46 -3.51
C ILE A 85 -14.18 -4.06 -2.92
N GLY A 86 -13.07 -3.33 -2.76
CA GLY A 86 -13.06 -1.98 -2.21
C GLY A 86 -13.82 -0.97 -3.05
N ILE A 87 -13.68 -1.02 -4.39
CA ILE A 87 -14.41 -0.14 -5.31
C ILE A 87 -15.90 -0.47 -5.29
N LEU A 88 -16.29 -1.74 -5.40
CA LEU A 88 -17.70 -2.15 -5.37
C LEU A 88 -18.37 -1.75 -4.05
N MET A 89 -17.69 -1.97 -2.92
CA MET A 89 -18.21 -1.57 -1.61
C MET A 89 -18.33 -0.05 -1.49
N SER A 90 -17.39 0.72 -2.05
CA SER A 90 -17.46 2.19 -2.03
C SER A 90 -18.63 2.74 -2.86
N ILE A 91 -18.90 2.14 -4.03
CA ILE A 91 -20.04 2.48 -4.88
C ILE A 91 -21.34 2.17 -4.14
N PHE A 92 -21.43 0.97 -3.54
CA PHE A 92 -22.58 0.59 -2.73
C PHE A 92 -22.82 1.57 -1.59
N MET A 93 -21.80 1.88 -0.79
CA MET A 93 -21.91 2.81 0.34
C MET A 93 -22.25 4.23 -0.08
N ALA A 94 -21.75 4.67 -1.25
CA ALA A 94 -21.96 6.04 -1.71
C ALA A 94 -23.37 6.28 -2.29
N ARG A 95 -23.96 5.30 -3.03
CA ARG A 95 -25.15 5.53 -3.86
C ARG A 95 -26.29 4.52 -3.70
N PHE A 96 -26.04 3.34 -3.14
CA PHE A 96 -27.05 2.27 -2.99
C PHE A 96 -27.40 1.98 -1.53
N CYS A 97 -26.55 2.35 -0.59
CA CYS A 97 -26.71 1.99 0.81
C CYS A 97 -27.77 2.88 1.49
N PRO A 98 -28.82 2.32 2.11
CA PRO A 98 -29.73 3.09 2.93
C PRO A 98 -29.02 3.76 4.11
N ASP A 99 -29.45 4.96 4.50
CA ASP A 99 -28.82 5.76 5.57
C ASP A 99 -28.64 4.98 6.89
N ARG A 100 -29.65 4.15 7.23
CA ARG A 100 -29.60 3.32 8.44
C ARG A 100 -28.42 2.34 8.41
N LEU A 101 -28.22 1.66 7.28
CA LEU A 101 -27.14 0.70 7.08
C LEU A 101 -25.80 1.40 6.95
N HIS A 102 -25.74 2.54 6.26
CA HIS A 102 -24.52 3.36 6.14
C HIS A 102 -23.99 3.80 7.52
N LYS A 103 -24.87 4.23 8.44
CA LYS A 103 -24.50 4.58 9.82
C LYS A 103 -23.86 3.44 10.62
N VAL A 104 -24.07 2.18 10.19
CA VAL A 104 -23.43 1.00 10.80
C VAL A 104 -22.16 0.61 10.04
N LEU A 105 -22.21 0.56 8.72
CA LEU A 105 -21.09 0.11 7.90
C LEU A 105 -19.89 1.07 7.95
N LYS A 106 -20.14 2.38 7.94
CA LYS A 106 -19.06 3.38 7.95
C LYS A 106 -18.17 3.27 9.18
N PRO A 107 -18.69 3.24 10.44
CA PRO A 107 -17.88 2.99 11.61
C PRO A 107 -17.12 1.66 11.58
N ILE A 108 -17.70 0.59 11.02
CA ILE A 108 -17.02 -0.71 10.91
C ILE A 108 -15.79 -0.58 9.99
N VAL A 109 -15.94 0.06 8.82
CA VAL A 109 -14.83 0.31 7.90
C VAL A 109 -13.75 1.18 8.56
N ASP A 110 -14.15 2.22 9.29
CA ASP A 110 -13.22 3.12 9.96
C ASP A 110 -12.50 2.42 11.14
N LEU A 111 -13.17 1.52 11.87
CA LEU A 111 -12.56 0.67 12.90
C LEU A 111 -11.52 -0.29 12.30
N LEU A 112 -11.82 -0.91 11.15
CA LEU A 112 -10.85 -1.76 10.45
C LEU A 112 -9.58 -0.98 10.06
N ALA A 113 -9.73 0.30 9.69
CA ALA A 113 -8.57 1.16 9.41
C ALA A 113 -7.70 1.43 10.65
N GLY A 114 -8.30 1.42 11.84
CA GLY A 114 -7.65 1.68 13.12
C GLY A 114 -6.95 0.47 13.74
N ILE A 115 -7.18 -0.74 13.25
CA ILE A 115 -6.53 -1.95 13.79
C ILE A 115 -5.03 -1.92 13.49
N PRO A 116 -4.13 -2.08 14.49
CA PRO A 116 -2.69 -2.17 14.27
C PRO A 116 -2.33 -3.35 13.35
N SER A 117 -1.38 -3.15 12.43
CA SER A 117 -1.00 -4.18 11.44
C SER A 117 -0.51 -5.48 12.08
N ILE A 118 0.14 -5.41 13.24
CA ILE A 118 0.57 -6.60 13.97
C ILE A 118 -0.60 -7.49 14.42
N VAL A 119 -1.77 -6.90 14.74
CA VAL A 119 -2.98 -7.65 15.11
C VAL A 119 -3.52 -8.39 13.89
N TYR A 120 -3.53 -7.75 12.73
CA TYR A 120 -3.84 -8.42 11.47
C TYR A 120 -2.87 -9.57 11.18
N GLY A 121 -1.56 -9.35 11.39
CA GLY A 121 -0.55 -10.39 11.22
C GLY A 121 -0.76 -11.58 12.16
N PHE A 122 -1.10 -11.32 13.42
CA PHE A 122 -1.41 -12.36 14.39
C PHE A 122 -2.68 -13.15 14.00
N PHE A 123 -3.74 -12.46 13.60
CA PHE A 123 -4.94 -13.09 13.05
C PHE A 123 -4.60 -13.95 11.82
N GLY A 124 -3.80 -13.42 10.91
CA GLY A 124 -3.32 -14.15 9.74
C GLY A 124 -2.56 -15.43 10.12
N LEU A 125 -1.68 -15.34 11.11
CA LEU A 125 -0.88 -16.47 11.58
C LEU A 125 -1.73 -17.56 12.26
N VAL A 126 -2.69 -17.16 13.10
CA VAL A 126 -3.47 -18.10 13.93
C VAL A 126 -4.68 -18.65 13.17
N VAL A 127 -5.28 -17.90 12.25
CA VAL A 127 -6.52 -18.30 11.57
C VAL A 127 -6.26 -18.61 10.09
N MET A 128 -5.62 -17.67 9.34
CA MET A 128 -5.51 -17.82 7.89
C MET A 128 -4.43 -18.84 7.49
N VAL A 129 -3.30 -18.89 8.18
CA VAL A 129 -2.23 -19.86 7.90
C VAL A 129 -2.71 -21.30 8.09
N PRO A 130 -3.36 -21.69 9.22
CA PRO A 130 -3.96 -23.01 9.35
C PRO A 130 -5.02 -23.31 8.29
N PHE A 131 -5.92 -22.36 8.02
CA PHE A 131 -6.96 -22.52 6.98
C PHE A 131 -6.35 -22.80 5.60
N VAL A 132 -5.33 -22.03 5.19
CA VAL A 132 -4.66 -22.24 3.90
C VAL A 132 -3.90 -23.57 3.88
N ARG A 133 -3.27 -23.97 4.99
CA ARG A 133 -2.57 -25.25 5.12
C ARG A 133 -3.51 -26.45 4.99
N GLU A 134 -4.72 -26.37 5.53
CA GLU A 134 -5.71 -27.45 5.50
C GLU A 134 -6.38 -27.63 4.14
N HIS A 135 -6.64 -26.51 3.44
CA HIS A 135 -7.42 -26.52 2.19
C HIS A 135 -6.54 -26.44 0.94
N PHE A 136 -5.27 -26.04 1.06
CA PHE A 136 -4.36 -25.90 -0.08
C PHE A 136 -3.03 -26.61 0.19
N LYS A 137 -2.17 -26.71 -0.83
CA LYS A 137 -0.84 -27.32 -0.72
C LYS A 137 0.13 -26.39 0.04
N GLY A 138 0.99 -26.97 0.88
CA GLY A 138 2.07 -26.26 1.56
C GLY A 138 1.90 -26.14 3.07
N ASN A 139 2.72 -25.27 3.70
CA ASN A 139 2.72 -25.06 5.15
C ASN A 139 1.76 -23.95 5.62
N GLY A 140 1.03 -23.34 4.69
CA GLY A 140 0.10 -22.25 4.96
C GLY A 140 0.73 -20.84 5.00
N GLN A 141 2.00 -20.73 5.35
CA GLN A 141 2.75 -19.47 5.20
C GLN A 141 3.20 -19.32 3.74
N SER A 142 2.56 -18.38 3.01
CA SER A 142 2.68 -18.34 1.56
C SER A 142 2.37 -16.96 0.98
N ILE A 143 2.66 -16.78 -0.31
CA ILE A 143 2.23 -15.60 -1.08
C ILE A 143 0.72 -15.45 -1.00
N LEU A 144 -0.05 -16.53 -1.14
CA LEU A 144 -1.52 -16.49 -1.11
C LEU A 144 -2.03 -15.96 0.22
N THR A 145 -1.54 -16.49 1.35
CA THR A 145 -1.97 -16.05 2.69
C THR A 145 -1.65 -14.59 2.92
N ALA A 146 -0.44 -14.16 2.53
CA ALA A 146 -0.02 -12.77 2.65
C ALA A 146 -0.85 -11.84 1.75
N ALA A 147 -1.15 -12.25 0.51
CA ALA A 147 -1.96 -11.49 -0.43
C ALA A 147 -3.41 -11.33 0.05
N LEU A 148 -4.03 -12.41 0.59
CA LEU A 148 -5.38 -12.35 1.17
C LEU A 148 -5.43 -11.41 2.37
N LEU A 149 -4.50 -11.56 3.32
CA LEU A 149 -4.43 -10.71 4.50
C LEU A 149 -4.25 -9.24 4.13
N LEU A 150 -3.31 -8.96 3.25
CA LEU A 150 -2.99 -7.62 2.79
C LEU A 150 -4.15 -7.03 1.97
N GLY A 151 -4.84 -7.85 1.17
CA GLY A 151 -6.06 -7.48 0.46
C GLY A 151 -7.15 -6.96 1.41
N ILE A 152 -7.36 -7.63 2.55
CA ILE A 152 -8.28 -7.18 3.59
C ILE A 152 -7.81 -5.86 4.22
N MET A 153 -6.53 -5.72 4.49
CA MET A 153 -5.96 -4.53 5.14
C MET A 153 -6.04 -3.26 4.30
N ILE A 154 -6.05 -3.35 2.97
CA ILE A 154 -6.17 -2.19 2.09
C ILE A 154 -7.61 -1.76 1.84
N LEU A 155 -8.61 -2.62 2.11
CA LEU A 155 -10.04 -2.32 1.90
C LEU A 155 -10.49 -1.01 2.54
N PRO A 156 -10.22 -0.72 3.83
CA PRO A 156 -10.70 0.50 4.46
C PRO A 156 -10.20 1.77 3.74
N THR A 157 -8.94 1.77 3.32
CA THR A 157 -8.33 2.90 2.59
C THR A 157 -9.02 3.13 1.25
N ILE A 158 -9.21 2.05 0.47
CA ILE A 158 -9.84 2.13 -0.85
C ILE A 158 -11.31 2.53 -0.71
N ILE A 159 -12.05 1.92 0.22
CA ILE A 159 -13.46 2.20 0.45
C ILE A 159 -13.66 3.65 0.86
N SER A 160 -12.98 4.13 1.91
CA SER A 160 -13.22 5.47 2.45
C SER A 160 -12.87 6.59 1.47
N VAL A 161 -11.75 6.48 0.76
CA VAL A 161 -11.32 7.49 -0.21
C VAL A 161 -12.18 7.45 -1.47
N SER A 162 -12.52 6.25 -1.97
CA SER A 162 -13.40 6.11 -3.14
C SER A 162 -14.82 6.57 -2.84
N GLU A 163 -15.39 6.17 -1.69
CA GLU A 163 -16.71 6.62 -1.25
C GLU A 163 -16.80 8.14 -1.17
N SER A 164 -15.83 8.79 -0.50
CA SER A 164 -15.78 10.24 -0.40
C SER A 164 -15.70 10.90 -1.78
N SER A 165 -14.93 10.33 -2.70
CA SER A 165 -14.79 10.84 -4.07
C SER A 165 -16.07 10.70 -4.89
N ILE A 166 -16.82 9.59 -4.72
CA ILE A 166 -18.10 9.35 -5.40
C ILE A 166 -19.19 10.27 -4.84
N ARG A 167 -19.20 10.49 -3.52
CA ARG A 167 -20.13 11.44 -2.87
C ARG A 167 -19.85 12.89 -3.22
N ALA A 168 -18.61 13.24 -3.53
CA ALA A 168 -18.21 14.60 -3.91
C ALA A 168 -18.59 14.95 -5.37
N VAL A 169 -19.10 14.03 -6.16
CA VAL A 169 -19.65 14.34 -7.49
C VAL A 169 -20.91 15.18 -7.32
N GLU A 170 -20.97 16.29 -8.06
CA GLU A 170 -22.10 17.22 -8.01
C GLU A 170 -23.41 16.51 -8.38
N GLU A 171 -24.46 16.72 -7.57
CA GLU A 171 -25.73 16.01 -7.70
C GLU A 171 -26.44 16.29 -9.03
N SER A 172 -26.19 17.46 -9.64
CA SER A 172 -26.67 17.86 -10.97
C SER A 172 -26.33 16.86 -12.07
N TYR A 173 -25.17 16.15 -11.97
CA TYR A 173 -24.80 15.09 -12.91
C TYR A 173 -25.75 13.88 -12.81
N TYR A 174 -26.10 13.49 -11.60
CA TYR A 174 -27.00 12.38 -11.34
C TYR A 174 -28.42 12.72 -11.73
N GLU A 175 -28.93 13.88 -11.29
CA GLU A 175 -30.29 14.37 -11.60
C GLU A 175 -30.47 14.59 -13.12
N GLY A 176 -29.46 15.14 -13.80
CA GLY A 176 -29.47 15.30 -15.25
C GLY A 176 -29.61 13.98 -16.00
N ALA A 177 -28.93 12.93 -15.55
CA ALA A 177 -29.04 11.59 -16.15
C ALA A 177 -30.46 11.00 -15.93
N LEU A 178 -31.05 11.17 -14.74
CA LEU A 178 -32.43 10.75 -14.46
C LEU A 178 -33.43 11.51 -15.31
N ALA A 179 -33.26 12.83 -15.48
CA ALA A 179 -34.13 13.64 -16.33
C ALA A 179 -34.14 13.22 -17.79
N LEU A 180 -33.03 12.63 -18.28
CA LEU A 180 -32.93 12.02 -19.60
C LEU A 180 -33.49 10.58 -19.67
N GLY A 181 -34.12 10.09 -18.59
CA GLY A 181 -34.76 8.78 -18.53
C GLY A 181 -33.83 7.62 -18.19
N ALA A 182 -32.61 7.86 -17.69
CA ALA A 182 -31.75 6.81 -17.21
C ALA A 182 -32.28 6.23 -15.88
N THR A 183 -32.07 4.91 -15.65
CA THR A 183 -32.35 4.31 -14.33
C THR A 183 -31.30 4.74 -13.30
N HIS A 184 -31.57 4.51 -12.01
CA HIS A 184 -30.62 4.79 -10.93
C HIS A 184 -29.26 4.14 -11.18
N GLU A 185 -29.27 2.82 -11.46
CA GLU A 185 -28.05 2.03 -11.70
C GLU A 185 -27.27 2.59 -12.88
N ARG A 186 -27.96 2.86 -13.99
CA ARG A 186 -27.32 3.42 -15.19
C ARG A 186 -26.71 4.77 -14.90
N SER A 187 -27.41 5.66 -14.22
CA SER A 187 -26.89 7.00 -13.84
C SER A 187 -25.65 6.88 -12.96
N VAL A 188 -25.63 5.96 -11.98
CA VAL A 188 -24.48 5.76 -11.11
C VAL A 188 -23.28 5.23 -11.89
N PHE A 189 -23.44 4.13 -12.65
CA PHE A 189 -22.29 3.49 -13.29
C PHE A 189 -21.79 4.21 -14.54
N THR A 190 -22.63 4.93 -15.27
CA THR A 190 -22.24 5.59 -16.54
C THR A 190 -21.94 7.08 -16.38
N VAL A 191 -22.39 7.72 -15.31
CA VAL A 191 -22.20 9.17 -15.09
C VAL A 191 -21.44 9.45 -13.81
N VAL A 192 -21.95 9.03 -12.64
CA VAL A 192 -21.37 9.40 -11.34
C VAL A 192 -19.99 8.75 -11.12
N VAL A 193 -19.86 7.42 -11.33
CA VAL A 193 -18.60 6.72 -11.13
C VAL A 193 -17.51 7.18 -12.10
N PRO A 194 -17.77 7.36 -13.40
CA PRO A 194 -16.81 7.98 -14.32
C PRO A 194 -16.43 9.43 -13.94
N ALA A 195 -17.35 10.23 -13.43
CA ALA A 195 -17.03 11.57 -12.94
C ALA A 195 -16.09 11.53 -11.71
N ALA A 196 -16.23 10.52 -10.83
CA ALA A 196 -15.36 10.29 -9.67
C ALA A 196 -14.05 9.58 -10.00
N LYS A 197 -13.79 9.18 -11.27
CA LYS A 197 -12.66 8.30 -11.64
C LYS A 197 -11.30 8.75 -11.09
N SER A 198 -11.04 10.05 -11.04
CA SER A 198 -9.76 10.58 -10.57
C SER A 198 -9.53 10.34 -9.07
N GLY A 199 -10.61 10.40 -8.26
CA GLY A 199 -10.57 10.16 -6.83
C GLY A 199 -10.53 8.66 -6.51
N VAL A 200 -11.33 7.84 -7.23
CA VAL A 200 -11.27 6.38 -7.12
C VAL A 200 -9.87 5.86 -7.48
N PHE A 201 -9.27 6.41 -8.53
CA PHE A 201 -7.91 6.08 -8.90
C PHE A 201 -6.88 6.48 -7.82
N ALA A 202 -7.04 7.64 -7.21
CA ALA A 202 -6.19 8.06 -6.08
C ALA A 202 -6.33 7.11 -4.88
N ALA A 203 -7.54 6.60 -4.60
CA ALA A 203 -7.77 5.61 -3.56
C ALA A 203 -7.00 4.30 -3.82
N VAL A 204 -6.99 3.83 -5.07
CA VAL A 204 -6.21 2.65 -5.47
C VAL A 204 -4.71 2.89 -5.28
N VAL A 205 -4.20 4.05 -5.71
CA VAL A 205 -2.77 4.41 -5.53
C VAL A 205 -2.38 4.42 -4.04
N LEU A 206 -3.24 4.98 -3.17
CA LEU A 206 -3.02 4.94 -1.72
C LEU A 206 -3.01 3.50 -1.18
N GLY A 207 -3.93 2.65 -1.67
CA GLY A 207 -3.96 1.23 -1.36
C GLY A 207 -2.68 0.49 -1.78
N VAL A 208 -2.15 0.78 -2.98
CA VAL A 208 -0.87 0.25 -3.48
C VAL A 208 0.29 0.67 -2.58
N GLY A 209 0.38 1.96 -2.24
CA GLY A 209 1.43 2.47 -1.36
C GLY A 209 1.41 1.79 0.01
N ARG A 210 0.21 1.60 0.59
CA ARG A 210 0.02 0.88 1.86
C ARG A 210 0.43 -0.59 1.73
N ALA A 211 0.04 -1.27 0.66
CA ALA A 211 0.38 -2.68 0.43
C ALA A 211 1.89 -2.91 0.27
N LEU A 212 2.59 -2.05 -0.47
CA LEU A 212 4.04 -2.14 -0.67
C LEU A 212 4.83 -1.87 0.61
N GLY A 213 4.33 -0.96 1.45
CA GLY A 213 4.98 -0.58 2.71
C GLY A 213 4.67 -1.51 3.88
N GLU A 214 3.68 -2.41 3.75
CA GLU A 214 3.30 -3.27 4.86
C GLU A 214 4.40 -4.28 5.18
N THR A 215 4.78 -4.33 6.45
CA THR A 215 5.92 -5.13 6.90
C THR A 215 5.51 -6.14 7.95
N MET A 216 4.91 -5.66 9.06
CA MET A 216 4.70 -6.47 10.25
C MET A 216 3.68 -7.58 10.04
N ALA A 217 2.55 -7.29 9.41
CA ALA A 217 1.54 -8.29 9.12
C ALA A 217 2.05 -9.30 8.09
N VAL A 218 2.71 -8.83 7.02
CA VAL A 218 3.28 -9.70 5.98
C VAL A 218 4.35 -10.62 6.54
N MET A 219 5.26 -10.10 7.38
CA MET A 219 6.33 -10.88 8.00
C MET A 219 5.82 -12.10 8.76
N MET A 220 4.65 -12.02 9.39
CA MET A 220 4.07 -13.12 10.17
C MET A 220 3.52 -14.25 9.30
N VAL A 221 3.08 -13.97 8.07
CA VAL A 221 2.32 -14.94 7.26
C VAL A 221 2.97 -15.32 5.93
N VAL A 222 3.99 -14.59 5.48
CA VAL A 222 4.59 -14.77 4.15
C VAL A 222 5.63 -15.91 4.08
N GLY A 223 6.10 -16.41 5.23
CA GLY A 223 7.06 -17.52 5.34
C GLY A 223 8.54 -17.14 5.21
N ASN A 224 8.85 -15.89 4.90
CA ASN A 224 10.18 -15.23 4.95
C ASN A 224 11.35 -15.97 4.24
N GLN A 225 11.07 -16.69 3.17
CA GLN A 225 12.06 -17.46 2.42
C GLN A 225 12.71 -16.60 1.35
N ALA A 226 14.03 -16.39 1.44
CA ALA A 226 14.82 -15.60 0.47
C ALA A 226 15.11 -16.41 -0.79
N ARG A 227 14.08 -16.76 -1.56
CA ARG A 227 14.17 -17.52 -2.81
C ARG A 227 13.20 -17.01 -3.85
N VAL A 228 13.50 -17.26 -5.12
CA VAL A 228 12.56 -16.98 -6.22
C VAL A 228 11.31 -17.87 -6.04
N PRO A 229 10.12 -17.29 -6.01
CA PRO A 229 8.88 -18.05 -5.87
C PRO A 229 8.57 -18.85 -7.14
N ASP A 230 8.28 -20.13 -6.96
CA ASP A 230 7.85 -21.07 -8.00
C ASP A 230 6.36 -21.44 -7.86
N SER A 231 5.72 -21.02 -6.79
CA SER A 231 4.29 -21.24 -6.53
C SER A 231 3.74 -20.22 -5.54
N ILE A 232 2.47 -19.83 -5.72
CA ILE A 232 1.74 -18.95 -4.80
C ILE A 232 1.50 -19.58 -3.42
N PHE A 233 1.62 -20.91 -3.30
CA PHE A 233 1.46 -21.65 -2.05
C PHE A 233 2.77 -21.78 -1.25
N LYS A 234 3.86 -21.23 -1.75
CA LYS A 234 5.17 -21.24 -1.06
C LYS A 234 5.46 -19.89 -0.45
N GLY A 235 6.28 -19.92 0.60
CA GLY A 235 6.75 -18.71 1.27
C GLY A 235 7.77 -17.95 0.44
N VAL A 236 7.75 -16.64 0.57
CA VAL A 236 8.74 -15.73 -0.02
C VAL A 236 9.19 -14.71 1.03
N ARG A 237 10.13 -13.86 0.67
CA ARG A 237 10.54 -12.71 1.46
C ARG A 237 10.28 -11.44 0.63
N THR A 238 9.70 -10.40 1.23
CA THR A 238 9.54 -9.10 0.59
C THR A 238 10.73 -8.17 0.89
N LEU A 239 10.86 -7.07 0.18
CA LEU A 239 11.91 -6.06 0.45
C LEU A 239 11.82 -5.51 1.88
N THR A 240 10.61 -5.19 2.33
CA THR A 240 10.35 -4.67 3.68
C THR A 240 10.66 -5.71 4.76
N THR A 241 10.23 -6.95 4.59
CA THR A 241 10.51 -8.02 5.55
C THR A 241 11.98 -8.39 5.60
N ASN A 242 12.73 -8.29 4.48
CA ASN A 242 14.16 -8.52 4.47
C ASN A 242 14.92 -7.53 5.38
N ILE A 243 14.54 -6.24 5.28
CA ILE A 243 15.15 -5.19 6.12
C ILE A 243 14.87 -5.45 7.60
N VAL A 244 13.60 -5.65 7.97
CA VAL A 244 13.21 -5.75 9.38
C VAL A 244 13.73 -7.00 10.04
N LEU A 245 13.75 -8.13 9.33
CA LEU A 245 14.22 -9.42 9.88
C LEU A 245 15.71 -9.40 10.24
N GLU A 246 16.52 -8.69 9.46
CA GLU A 246 17.98 -8.79 9.59
C GLU A 246 18.66 -7.52 10.15
N MET A 247 17.98 -6.35 10.12
CA MET A 247 18.55 -5.09 10.56
C MET A 247 19.04 -5.08 12.01
N GLY A 248 18.39 -5.88 12.88
CA GLY A 248 18.70 -5.90 14.31
C GLY A 248 20.05 -6.54 14.66
N TYR A 249 20.62 -7.36 13.76
CA TYR A 249 21.90 -8.05 13.97
C TYR A 249 22.91 -7.83 12.84
N ALA A 250 22.52 -7.10 11.79
CA ALA A 250 23.40 -6.80 10.68
C ALA A 250 24.52 -5.83 11.05
N THR A 251 25.73 -6.12 10.64
CA THR A 251 26.93 -5.27 10.80
C THR A 251 27.55 -4.97 9.43
N ASP A 252 28.39 -3.96 9.38
CA ASP A 252 29.22 -3.61 8.23
C ASP A 252 28.45 -3.63 6.88
N LEU A 253 29.03 -4.24 5.86
CA LEU A 253 28.45 -4.33 4.52
C LEU A 253 27.05 -4.98 4.52
N HIS A 254 26.75 -5.91 5.44
CA HIS A 254 25.42 -6.49 5.58
C HIS A 254 24.38 -5.44 5.94
N ARG A 255 24.68 -4.56 6.92
CA ARG A 255 23.79 -3.47 7.32
C ARG A 255 23.61 -2.46 6.19
N GLU A 256 24.70 -2.13 5.49
CA GLU A 256 24.64 -1.23 4.34
C GLU A 256 23.83 -1.81 3.18
N ALA A 257 23.93 -3.13 2.92
CA ALA A 257 23.10 -3.83 1.93
C ALA A 257 21.61 -3.78 2.27
N LEU A 258 21.24 -3.84 3.56
CA LEU A 258 19.84 -3.66 3.99
C LEU A 258 19.38 -2.20 3.79
N ILE A 259 20.22 -1.20 4.06
CA ILE A 259 19.93 0.20 3.75
C ILE A 259 19.76 0.39 2.24
N THR A 260 20.61 -0.26 1.44
CA THR A 260 20.53 -0.29 -0.01
C THR A 260 19.20 -0.92 -0.50
N THR A 261 18.73 -1.98 0.18
CA THR A 261 17.39 -2.55 -0.08
C THR A 261 16.29 -1.51 0.17
N GLY A 262 16.46 -0.65 1.17
CA GLY A 262 15.56 0.51 1.42
C GLY A 262 15.60 1.54 0.29
N VAL A 263 16.77 1.83 -0.29
CA VAL A 263 16.88 2.69 -1.49
C VAL A 263 16.12 2.09 -2.67
N VAL A 264 16.28 0.79 -2.91
CA VAL A 264 15.57 0.09 -4.00
C VAL A 264 14.06 0.13 -3.78
N LEU A 265 13.60 -0.11 -2.55
CA LEU A 265 12.17 -0.01 -2.21
C LEU A 265 11.63 1.42 -2.45
N PHE A 266 12.37 2.44 -2.04
CA PHE A 266 12.00 3.84 -2.25
C PHE A 266 11.88 4.17 -3.74
N VAL A 267 12.86 3.80 -4.54
CA VAL A 267 12.83 3.98 -6.01
C VAL A 267 11.68 3.19 -6.64
N PHE A 268 11.44 1.98 -6.19
CA PHE A 268 10.33 1.14 -6.67
C PHE A 268 8.96 1.79 -6.41
N ILE A 269 8.74 2.31 -5.20
CA ILE A 269 7.51 3.06 -4.85
C ILE A 269 7.39 4.33 -5.70
N LEU A 270 8.48 5.07 -5.92
CA LEU A 270 8.48 6.25 -6.79
C LEU A 270 8.06 5.91 -8.23
N ILE A 271 8.64 4.86 -8.82
CA ILE A 271 8.32 4.41 -10.18
C ILE A 271 6.82 4.09 -10.29
N ILE A 272 6.29 3.35 -9.32
CA ILE A 272 4.86 3.01 -9.28
C ILE A 272 4.00 4.28 -9.17
N ASN A 273 4.30 5.18 -8.26
CA ASN A 273 3.53 6.41 -8.08
C ASN A 273 3.58 7.33 -9.32
N ILE A 274 4.74 7.44 -9.96
CA ILE A 274 4.90 8.19 -11.21
C ILE A 274 4.09 7.53 -12.34
N SER A 275 4.18 6.21 -12.47
CA SER A 275 3.43 5.44 -13.49
C SER A 275 1.92 5.66 -13.34
N PHE A 276 1.42 5.58 -12.12
CA PHE A 276 0.02 5.87 -11.83
C PHE A 276 -0.34 7.34 -12.07
N SER A 277 0.54 8.29 -11.76
CA SER A 277 0.30 9.71 -12.04
C SER A 277 0.19 10.01 -13.53
N ILE A 278 1.01 9.35 -14.37
CA ILE A 278 0.96 9.47 -15.82
C ILE A 278 -0.36 8.87 -16.38
N LEU A 279 -0.75 7.68 -15.90
CA LEU A 279 -2.02 7.05 -16.29
C LEU A 279 -3.22 7.93 -15.95
N LYS A 280 -3.21 8.58 -14.76
CA LYS A 280 -4.25 9.52 -14.36
C LYS A 280 -4.38 10.72 -15.30
N ARG A 281 -3.27 11.24 -15.82
CA ARG A 281 -3.27 12.37 -16.77
C ARG A 281 -3.88 11.99 -18.13
N ARG A 282 -3.51 10.82 -18.66
CA ARG A 282 -4.06 10.32 -19.94
C ARG A 282 -5.55 9.99 -19.87
N GLY A 283 -6.09 9.66 -18.75
CA GLY A 283 -7.53 9.40 -18.57
C GLY A 283 -8.39 10.67 -18.39
N LYS A 284 -7.80 11.88 -18.52
CA LYS A 284 -8.52 13.17 -18.52
C LYS A 284 -8.71 13.74 -19.93
N GLU A 285 -7.99 13.21 -20.93
CA GLU A 285 -8.24 13.42 -22.35
C GLU A 285 -9.25 12.39 -22.87
#